data_aeab1a81677db43a4337c887b0506929
#
_entry.id   aeab1a81677db43a4337c887b0506929
#
_cell.length_a   1.000
_cell.length_b   1.000
_cell.length_c   1.000
_cell.angle_alpha   90.00
_cell.angle_beta   90.00
_cell.angle_gamma   90.00
#
_symmetry.space_group_name_H-M   'P 1'
#
loop_
_entity.id
_entity.type
_entity.pdbx_description
1 polymer ?
#
loop_
_entity_poly.entity_id
_entity_poly.type
_entity_poly.pdbx_seq_one_letter_code
_entity_poly.pdbx_strand_id
1 'polypeptide(L)'
;MPFELNAKKAFVCDLDGTLFMGPHPIEPAVRFVIDACNSRRFAFYYLTNNTSKTPEAYLKKIGGAGIPVVEEQILTPLSTLESYIRERGYRSVYLVASEAVTAFLQGRLPDVAFEFAPERNQLMALAFDPELTYEKLRRLAVLHNARPELDFVATHPDACCPSEHGPIPDVGGMLKLLKATNGMTPRHIFGKPSPSLMDP
;
A
#
# COMPACT_ATOMS: atom_id res chain seq x y z
N MET A 1 27.59 -19.09 1.90
CA MET A 1 26.94 -20.15 2.70
C MET A 1 25.84 -20.75 1.83
N PRO A 2 25.67 -22.07 1.77
CA PRO A 2 24.53 -22.66 1.09
C PRO A 2 23.23 -22.23 1.76
N PHE A 3 22.21 -21.92 0.96
CA PHE A 3 20.89 -21.51 1.45
C PHE A 3 20.16 -22.73 2.03
N GLU A 4 20.07 -22.81 3.38
CA GLU A 4 19.39 -23.90 4.05
C GLU A 4 17.89 -23.59 4.19
N LEU A 5 17.10 -24.03 3.24
CA LEU A 5 15.63 -23.90 3.23
C LEU A 5 15.00 -24.50 4.50
N ASN A 6 15.59 -25.56 5.03
CA ASN A 6 15.10 -26.30 6.20
C ASN A 6 15.10 -25.50 7.51
N ALA A 7 15.93 -24.44 7.59
CA ALA A 7 16.00 -23.57 8.76
C ALA A 7 14.98 -22.42 8.74
N LYS A 8 14.26 -22.22 7.63
CA LYS A 8 13.28 -21.15 7.49
C LYS A 8 11.93 -21.58 8.04
N LYS A 9 11.22 -20.63 8.65
CA LYS A 9 9.87 -20.85 9.22
C LYS A 9 8.79 -20.19 8.38
N ALA A 10 9.13 -19.13 7.67
CA ALA A 10 8.18 -18.36 6.88
C ALA A 10 8.82 -17.84 5.58
N PHE A 11 7.97 -17.61 4.60
CA PHE A 11 8.28 -16.91 3.36
C PHE A 11 7.49 -15.61 3.30
N VAL A 12 8.14 -14.54 2.88
CA VAL A 12 7.48 -13.30 2.46
C VAL A 12 7.56 -13.26 0.94
N CYS A 13 6.42 -13.30 0.28
CA CYS A 13 6.30 -13.40 -1.15
C CYS A 13 5.70 -12.12 -1.72
N ASP A 14 6.38 -11.53 -2.71
CA ASP A 14 5.81 -10.44 -3.49
C ASP A 14 4.67 -10.95 -4.38
N LEU A 15 3.73 -10.07 -4.75
CA LEU A 15 2.56 -10.44 -5.54
C LEU A 15 2.73 -10.10 -7.02
N ASP A 16 2.83 -8.82 -7.35
CA ASP A 16 2.79 -8.37 -8.74
C ASP A 16 4.16 -8.53 -9.41
N GLY A 17 4.23 -9.35 -10.46
CA GLY A 17 5.47 -9.78 -11.12
C GLY A 17 6.11 -11.03 -10.51
N THR A 18 5.58 -11.56 -9.40
CA THR A 18 6.08 -12.76 -8.72
C THR A 18 5.05 -13.89 -8.72
N LEU A 19 3.89 -13.69 -8.13
CA LEU A 19 2.77 -14.65 -8.17
C LEU A 19 1.76 -14.35 -9.26
N PHE A 20 1.65 -13.09 -9.66
CA PHE A 20 0.69 -12.64 -10.65
C PHE A 20 1.32 -11.68 -11.67
N MET A 21 0.94 -11.83 -12.94
CA MET A 21 1.17 -10.84 -13.98
C MET A 21 -0.18 -10.18 -14.31
N GLY A 22 -0.41 -8.97 -13.78
CA GLY A 22 -1.73 -8.35 -13.84
C GLY A 22 -2.80 -9.23 -13.18
N PRO A 23 -3.88 -9.62 -13.88
CA PRO A 23 -4.91 -10.51 -13.34
C PRO A 23 -4.52 -12.00 -13.37
N HIS A 24 -3.49 -12.38 -14.14
CA HIS A 24 -3.16 -13.76 -14.44
C HIS A 24 -2.16 -14.35 -13.43
N PRO A 25 -2.42 -15.56 -12.89
CA PRO A 25 -1.47 -16.25 -12.03
C PRO A 25 -0.24 -16.71 -12.83
N ILE A 26 0.94 -16.62 -12.20
CA ILE A 26 2.18 -17.24 -12.71
C ILE A 26 2.19 -18.68 -12.21
N GLU A 27 1.64 -19.59 -13.02
CA GLU A 27 1.34 -20.98 -12.65
C GLU A 27 2.44 -21.71 -11.86
N PRO A 28 3.73 -21.68 -12.29
CA PRO A 28 4.77 -22.37 -11.52
C PRO A 28 4.96 -21.84 -10.10
N ALA A 29 4.86 -20.51 -9.94
CA ALA A 29 5.02 -19.86 -8.65
C ALA A 29 3.82 -20.14 -7.73
N VAL A 30 2.60 -20.04 -8.27
CA VAL A 30 1.36 -20.35 -7.53
C VAL A 30 1.35 -21.80 -7.08
N ARG A 31 1.71 -22.75 -7.96
CA ARG A 31 1.79 -24.18 -7.62
C ARG A 31 2.79 -24.44 -6.50
N PHE A 32 3.99 -23.83 -6.58
CA PHE A 32 4.98 -23.93 -5.50
C PHE A 32 4.42 -23.47 -4.14
N VAL A 33 3.71 -22.34 -4.12
CA VAL A 33 3.12 -21.82 -2.87
C VAL A 33 2.04 -22.76 -2.35
N ILE A 34 1.15 -23.26 -3.21
CA ILE A 34 0.10 -24.21 -2.81
C ILE A 34 0.70 -25.49 -2.20
N ASP A 35 1.69 -26.07 -2.86
CA ASP A 35 2.35 -27.30 -2.39
C ASP A 35 3.06 -27.08 -1.05
N ALA A 36 3.73 -25.92 -0.91
CA ALA A 36 4.42 -25.55 0.32
C ALA A 36 3.45 -25.27 1.48
N CYS A 37 2.31 -24.60 1.24
CA CYS A 37 1.25 -24.39 2.22
C CYS A 37 0.64 -25.73 2.66
N ASN A 38 0.34 -26.63 1.72
CA ASN A 38 -0.23 -27.95 2.00
C ASN A 38 0.71 -28.83 2.82
N SER A 39 2.02 -28.66 2.67
CA SER A 39 3.03 -29.37 3.48
C SER A 39 3.03 -28.93 4.94
N ARG A 40 2.36 -27.79 5.29
CA ARG A 40 2.36 -27.12 6.61
C ARG A 40 3.75 -26.86 7.17
N ARG A 41 4.75 -26.81 6.29
CA ARG A 41 6.16 -26.64 6.68
C ARG A 41 6.53 -25.19 6.87
N PHE A 42 5.84 -24.27 6.14
CA PHE A 42 6.16 -22.85 6.09
C PHE A 42 4.90 -22.02 6.24
N ALA A 43 5.01 -20.91 6.97
CA ALA A 43 4.04 -19.82 6.88
C ALA A 43 4.35 -18.97 5.66
N PHE A 44 3.31 -18.48 4.98
CA PHE A 44 3.46 -17.52 3.88
C PHE A 44 2.83 -16.20 4.25
N TYR A 45 3.53 -15.11 3.91
CA TYR A 45 3.03 -13.74 3.95
C TYR A 45 3.17 -13.14 2.56
N TYR A 46 2.17 -12.38 2.14
CA TYR A 46 2.07 -11.81 0.80
C TYR A 46 2.25 -10.32 0.90
N LEU A 47 3.32 -9.79 0.29
CA LEU A 47 3.73 -8.40 0.43
C LEU A 47 3.56 -7.67 -0.91
N THR A 48 2.82 -6.56 -0.92
CA THR A 48 2.67 -5.71 -2.10
C THR A 48 2.79 -4.24 -1.75
N ASN A 49 3.40 -3.43 -2.64
CA ASN A 49 3.37 -1.98 -2.56
C ASN A 49 2.12 -1.37 -3.22
N ASN A 50 1.41 -2.16 -4.02
CA ASN A 50 0.28 -1.66 -4.78
C ASN A 50 -0.92 -1.36 -3.86
N THR A 51 -1.21 -0.09 -3.65
CA THR A 51 -2.29 0.42 -2.82
C THR A 51 -3.51 0.88 -3.64
N SER A 52 -3.62 0.48 -4.91
CA SER A 52 -4.83 0.71 -5.70
C SER A 52 -6.00 -0.18 -5.29
N LYS A 53 -5.72 -1.24 -4.53
CA LYS A 53 -6.70 -2.23 -4.08
C LYS A 53 -6.61 -2.43 -2.57
N THR A 54 -7.72 -2.87 -2.00
CA THR A 54 -7.82 -3.18 -0.56
C THR A 54 -7.25 -4.57 -0.25
N PRO A 55 -6.89 -4.87 1.01
CA PRO A 55 -6.48 -6.21 1.44
C PRO A 55 -7.51 -7.29 1.07
N GLU A 56 -8.81 -7.01 1.17
CA GLU A 56 -9.86 -7.97 0.80
C GLU A 56 -9.86 -8.28 -0.71
N ALA A 57 -9.50 -7.32 -1.56
CA ALA A 57 -9.37 -7.59 -2.99
C ALA A 57 -8.18 -8.50 -3.29
N TYR A 58 -7.09 -8.37 -2.54
CA TYR A 58 -5.95 -9.30 -2.62
C TYR A 58 -6.30 -10.68 -2.04
N LEU A 59 -7.05 -10.75 -0.93
CA LEU A 59 -7.55 -12.00 -0.37
C LEU A 59 -8.34 -12.79 -1.42
N LYS A 60 -9.25 -12.13 -2.13
CA LYS A 60 -10.01 -12.75 -3.23
C LYS A 60 -9.13 -13.18 -4.40
N LYS A 61 -8.14 -12.33 -4.79
CA LYS A 61 -7.22 -12.62 -5.90
C LYS A 61 -6.37 -13.86 -5.59
N ILE A 62 -5.76 -13.91 -4.42
CA ILE A 62 -4.86 -14.99 -3.98
C ILE A 62 -5.66 -16.29 -3.78
N GLY A 63 -6.80 -16.22 -3.05
CA GLY A 63 -7.68 -17.35 -2.83
C GLY A 63 -8.29 -17.90 -4.12
N GLY A 64 -8.63 -17.03 -5.08
CA GLY A 64 -9.11 -17.40 -6.41
C GLY A 64 -8.09 -18.18 -7.24
N ALA A 65 -6.79 -18.04 -6.97
CA ALA A 65 -5.74 -18.86 -7.56
C ALA A 65 -5.53 -20.21 -6.83
N GLY A 66 -6.35 -20.53 -5.83
CA GLY A 66 -6.27 -21.77 -5.06
C GLY A 66 -5.25 -21.75 -3.92
N ILE A 67 -4.64 -20.61 -3.62
CA ILE A 67 -3.70 -20.46 -2.50
C ILE A 67 -4.50 -20.28 -1.20
N PRO A 68 -4.30 -21.12 -0.17
CA PRO A 68 -4.86 -20.89 1.17
C PRO A 68 -4.29 -19.60 1.76
N VAL A 69 -5.15 -18.63 2.09
CA VAL A 69 -4.74 -17.33 2.60
C VAL A 69 -5.78 -16.74 3.55
N VAL A 70 -5.33 -16.05 4.58
CA VAL A 70 -6.14 -15.21 5.47
C VAL A 70 -5.66 -13.77 5.42
N GLU A 71 -6.50 -12.81 5.83
CA GLU A 71 -6.22 -11.38 5.69
C GLU A 71 -4.92 -10.96 6.39
N GLU A 72 -4.64 -11.53 7.55
CA GLU A 72 -3.45 -11.24 8.36
C GLU A 72 -2.12 -11.64 7.69
N GLN A 73 -2.21 -12.44 6.63
CA GLN A 73 -1.04 -12.80 5.82
C GLN A 73 -0.76 -11.80 4.69
N ILE A 74 -1.65 -10.81 4.49
CA ILE A 74 -1.54 -9.84 3.41
C ILE A 74 -0.97 -8.53 3.96
N LEU A 75 0.29 -8.26 3.64
CA LEU A 75 1.01 -7.09 4.10
C LEU A 75 0.98 -5.99 3.03
N THR A 76 0.33 -4.88 3.35
CA THR A 76 0.20 -3.73 2.45
C THR A 76 0.55 -2.42 3.17
N PRO A 77 1.00 -1.39 2.44
CA PRO A 77 1.21 -0.08 3.05
C PRO A 77 -0.08 0.57 3.58
N LEU A 78 -1.27 0.07 3.19
CA LEU A 78 -2.54 0.54 3.74
C LEU A 78 -2.71 0.12 5.20
N SER A 79 -2.30 -1.11 5.54
CA SER A 79 -2.33 -1.60 6.93
C SER A 79 -1.38 -0.79 7.81
N THR A 80 -0.18 -0.46 7.29
CA THR A 80 0.77 0.40 7.99
C THR A 80 0.25 1.83 8.15
N LEU A 81 -0.42 2.38 7.11
CA LEU A 81 -1.05 3.70 7.21
C LEU A 81 -2.18 3.71 8.24
N GLU A 82 -3.01 2.66 8.29
CA GLU A 82 -4.06 2.48 9.29
C GLU A 82 -3.47 2.51 10.71
N SER A 83 -2.45 1.68 10.97
CA SER A 83 -1.75 1.63 12.26
C SER A 83 -1.15 3.00 12.63
N TYR A 84 -0.49 3.66 11.67
CA TYR A 84 0.10 4.99 11.88
C TYR A 84 -0.94 6.04 12.28
N ILE A 85 -2.09 6.06 11.61
CA ILE A 85 -3.20 6.99 11.93
C ILE A 85 -3.74 6.70 13.34
N ARG A 86 -3.94 5.42 13.68
CA ARG A 86 -4.48 4.96 14.95
C ARG A 86 -3.55 5.29 16.11
N GLU A 87 -2.26 4.96 16.00
CA GLU A 87 -1.25 5.17 17.04
C GLU A 87 -1.01 6.65 17.35
N ARG A 88 -1.09 7.50 16.30
CA ARG A 88 -0.94 8.95 16.46
C ARG A 88 -2.21 9.65 16.92
N GLY A 89 -3.35 8.95 16.94
CA GLY A 89 -4.64 9.48 17.34
C GLY A 89 -5.20 10.54 16.38
N TYR A 90 -4.82 10.51 15.10
CA TYR A 90 -5.35 11.45 14.11
C TYR A 90 -6.84 11.24 13.89
N ARG A 91 -7.59 12.33 13.80
CA ARG A 91 -9.05 12.36 13.63
C ARG A 91 -9.50 13.00 12.32
N SER A 92 -8.60 13.67 11.62
CA SER A 92 -8.87 14.30 10.33
C SER A 92 -7.65 14.16 9.42
N VAL A 93 -7.82 13.45 8.30
CA VAL A 93 -6.75 13.14 7.36
C VAL A 93 -7.18 13.57 5.96
N TYR A 94 -6.35 14.33 5.28
CA TYR A 94 -6.51 14.49 3.84
C TYR A 94 -5.79 13.36 3.12
N LEU A 95 -6.56 12.43 2.58
CA LEU A 95 -6.07 11.25 1.87
C LEU A 95 -6.29 11.40 0.37
N VAL A 96 -5.22 11.25 -0.41
CA VAL A 96 -5.28 11.05 -1.86
C VAL A 96 -5.21 9.55 -2.14
N ALA A 97 -6.34 8.98 -2.50
CA ALA A 97 -6.53 7.56 -2.81
C ALA A 97 -7.79 7.37 -3.66
N SER A 98 -8.02 6.14 -4.16
CA SER A 98 -9.28 5.78 -4.80
C SER A 98 -10.45 5.79 -3.80
N GLU A 99 -11.67 5.89 -4.31
CA GLU A 99 -12.89 5.82 -3.46
C GLU A 99 -12.94 4.51 -2.68
N ALA A 100 -12.59 3.39 -3.32
CA ALA A 100 -12.58 2.07 -2.67
C ALA A 100 -11.60 2.00 -1.48
N VAL A 101 -10.39 2.55 -1.64
CA VAL A 101 -9.39 2.60 -0.57
C VAL A 101 -9.80 3.55 0.55
N THR A 102 -10.38 4.70 0.20
CA THR A 102 -10.92 5.64 1.19
C THR A 102 -12.04 5.01 2.02
N ALA A 103 -12.99 4.33 1.36
CA ALA A 103 -14.10 3.64 2.04
C ALA A 103 -13.59 2.50 2.94
N PHE A 104 -12.58 1.75 2.50
CA PHE A 104 -11.93 0.72 3.31
C PHE A 104 -11.34 1.31 4.60
N LEU A 105 -10.53 2.37 4.48
CA LEU A 105 -9.93 3.02 5.66
C LEU A 105 -10.98 3.67 6.56
N GLN A 106 -12.04 4.25 5.97
CA GLN A 106 -13.17 4.78 6.76
C GLN A 106 -13.88 3.70 7.58
N GLY A 107 -14.04 2.48 7.01
CA GLY A 107 -14.62 1.34 7.74
C GLY A 107 -13.74 0.86 8.89
N ARG A 108 -12.41 0.90 8.72
CA ARG A 108 -11.42 0.49 9.72
C ARG A 108 -11.17 1.55 10.80
N LEU A 109 -11.38 2.82 10.46
CA LEU A 109 -11.15 4.00 11.30
C LEU A 109 -12.42 4.89 11.33
N PRO A 110 -13.53 4.42 11.93
CA PRO A 110 -14.82 5.11 11.87
C PRO A 110 -14.80 6.50 12.51
N ASP A 111 -13.88 6.75 13.45
CA ASP A 111 -13.73 8.04 14.13
C ASP A 111 -12.82 9.03 13.38
N VAL A 112 -12.28 8.67 12.20
CA VAL A 112 -11.40 9.52 11.40
C VAL A 112 -12.14 10.06 10.20
N ALA A 113 -12.13 11.38 10.02
CA ALA A 113 -12.67 12.04 8.84
C ALA A 113 -11.63 12.05 7.71
N PHE A 114 -11.95 11.41 6.58
CA PHE A 114 -11.11 11.44 5.37
C PHE A 114 -11.67 12.48 4.38
N GLU A 115 -11.37 13.75 4.62
CA GLU A 115 -11.90 14.86 3.84
C GLU A 115 -10.89 16.00 3.70
N PHE A 116 -11.10 16.87 2.72
CA PHE A 116 -10.35 18.12 2.62
C PHE A 116 -10.97 19.16 3.56
N ALA A 117 -10.35 19.36 4.71
CA ALA A 117 -10.74 20.33 5.74
C ALA A 117 -9.47 21.02 6.27
N PRO A 118 -8.93 22.05 5.57
CA PRO A 118 -7.63 22.64 5.87
C PRO A 118 -7.45 23.05 7.33
N GLU A 119 -8.49 23.59 7.96
CA GLU A 119 -8.44 24.03 9.37
C GLU A 119 -8.40 22.87 10.38
N ARG A 120 -8.85 21.68 9.98
CA ARG A 120 -8.98 20.50 10.86
C ARG A 120 -8.02 19.37 10.51
N ASN A 121 -7.51 19.31 9.27
CA ASN A 121 -6.62 18.24 8.87
C ASN A 121 -5.37 18.20 9.77
N GLN A 122 -4.99 17.00 10.18
CA GLN A 122 -3.86 16.71 11.08
C GLN A 122 -2.77 15.91 10.37
N LEU A 123 -3.11 15.29 9.24
CA LEU A 123 -2.23 14.48 8.42
C LEU A 123 -2.58 14.64 6.94
N MET A 124 -1.56 14.63 6.09
CA MET A 124 -1.66 14.44 4.65
C MET A 124 -1.13 13.06 4.28
N ALA A 125 -1.88 12.30 3.47
CA ALA A 125 -1.47 10.98 3.02
C ALA A 125 -1.67 10.81 1.52
N LEU A 126 -0.71 10.15 0.86
CA LEU A 126 -0.74 9.85 -0.57
C LEU A 126 -0.59 8.34 -0.79
N ALA A 127 -1.59 7.73 -1.41
CA ALA A 127 -1.60 6.36 -1.89
C ALA A 127 -1.69 6.32 -3.42
N PHE A 128 -1.52 5.13 -4.01
CA PHE A 128 -1.74 4.97 -5.44
C PHE A 128 -3.23 5.10 -5.76
N ASP A 129 -3.54 6.08 -6.59
CA ASP A 129 -4.89 6.45 -6.96
C ASP A 129 -5.08 6.41 -8.48
N PRO A 130 -5.67 5.32 -9.02
CA PRO A 130 -5.98 5.25 -10.46
C PRO A 130 -7.10 6.23 -10.88
N GLU A 131 -7.82 6.81 -9.92
CA GLU A 131 -8.87 7.82 -10.10
C GLU A 131 -8.35 9.24 -9.83
N LEU A 132 -7.02 9.43 -9.86
CA LEU A 132 -6.36 10.69 -9.54
C LEU A 132 -6.84 11.81 -10.44
N THR A 133 -7.28 12.91 -9.82
CA THR A 133 -7.60 14.15 -10.50
C THR A 133 -6.60 15.24 -10.14
N TYR A 134 -6.48 16.25 -11.01
CA TYR A 134 -5.69 17.44 -10.69
C TYR A 134 -6.14 18.09 -9.39
N GLU A 135 -7.47 18.10 -9.12
CA GLU A 135 -8.04 18.69 -7.90
C GLU A 135 -7.53 17.98 -6.63
N LYS A 136 -7.41 16.65 -6.64
CA LYS A 136 -6.85 15.91 -5.50
C LYS A 136 -5.42 16.37 -5.18
N LEU A 137 -4.56 16.49 -6.20
CA LEU A 137 -3.19 16.98 -6.02
C LEU A 137 -3.13 18.47 -5.66
N ARG A 138 -3.99 19.29 -6.27
CA ARG A 138 -4.08 20.70 -5.96
C ARG A 138 -4.43 20.94 -4.48
N ARG A 139 -5.39 20.20 -3.94
CA ARG A 139 -5.77 20.28 -2.52
C ARG A 139 -4.62 19.88 -1.61
N LEU A 140 -3.88 18.83 -1.95
CA LEU A 140 -2.69 18.41 -1.19
C LEU A 140 -1.64 19.52 -1.14
N ALA A 141 -1.33 20.12 -2.28
CA ALA A 141 -0.37 21.22 -2.38
C ALA A 141 -0.84 22.48 -1.63
N VAL A 142 -2.13 22.84 -1.75
CA VAL A 142 -2.71 23.98 -1.02
C VAL A 142 -2.65 23.76 0.48
N LEU A 143 -2.98 22.56 0.96
CA LEU A 143 -2.91 22.24 2.38
C LEU A 143 -1.48 22.33 2.90
N HIS A 144 -0.50 21.78 2.16
CA HIS A 144 0.91 21.88 2.53
C HIS A 144 1.40 23.33 2.59
N ASN A 145 1.02 24.17 1.61
CA ASN A 145 1.41 25.57 1.60
C ASN A 145 0.82 26.36 2.78
N ALA A 146 -0.43 26.03 3.16
CA ALA A 146 -1.10 26.69 4.29
C ALA A 146 -0.65 26.15 5.65
N ARG A 147 -0.27 24.86 5.72
CA ARG A 147 0.04 24.14 6.94
C ARG A 147 1.31 23.26 6.75
N PRO A 148 2.48 23.87 6.53
CA PRO A 148 3.73 23.12 6.27
C PRO A 148 4.21 22.28 7.46
N GLU A 149 3.68 22.52 8.65
CA GLU A 149 3.96 21.76 9.86
C GLU A 149 3.26 20.39 9.90
N LEU A 150 2.23 20.18 9.08
CA LEU A 150 1.51 18.91 9.07
C LEU A 150 2.39 17.78 8.53
N ASP A 151 2.30 16.62 9.16
CA ASP A 151 2.93 15.42 8.63
C ASP A 151 2.34 15.08 7.25
N PHE A 152 3.25 14.81 6.32
CA PHE A 152 2.94 14.24 5.02
C PHE A 152 3.55 12.84 4.94
N VAL A 153 2.75 11.83 4.60
CA VAL A 153 3.17 10.44 4.47
C VAL A 153 2.78 9.88 3.10
N ALA A 154 3.49 8.87 2.65
CA ALA A 154 3.19 8.18 1.40
C ALA A 154 3.24 6.65 1.60
N THR A 155 2.44 5.94 0.83
CA THR A 155 2.34 4.48 0.94
C THR A 155 3.59 3.77 0.43
N HIS A 156 4.21 4.24 -0.67
CA HIS A 156 5.40 3.59 -1.24
C HIS A 156 6.17 4.54 -2.17
N PRO A 157 7.44 4.23 -2.50
CA PRO A 157 8.29 5.12 -3.29
C PRO A 157 8.31 4.81 -4.79
N ASP A 158 7.56 3.81 -5.26
CA ASP A 158 7.65 3.32 -6.64
C ASP A 158 7.25 4.42 -7.63
N ALA A 159 8.15 4.72 -8.57
CA ALA A 159 7.93 5.79 -9.54
C ALA A 159 6.90 5.44 -10.60
N CYS A 160 6.77 4.14 -10.90
CA CYS A 160 5.82 3.61 -11.86
C CYS A 160 5.33 2.23 -11.42
N CYS A 161 4.10 1.92 -11.82
CA CYS A 161 3.49 0.60 -11.71
C CYS A 161 3.54 -0.10 -13.08
N PRO A 162 3.90 -1.39 -13.17
CA PRO A 162 3.80 -2.17 -14.40
C PRO A 162 2.34 -2.30 -14.85
N SER A 163 2.08 -2.13 -16.14
CA SER A 163 0.78 -2.41 -16.75
C SER A 163 0.93 -3.16 -18.07
N GLU A 164 -0.18 -3.67 -18.60
CA GLU A 164 -0.21 -4.34 -19.92
C GLU A 164 0.22 -3.43 -21.07
N HIS A 165 0.13 -2.10 -20.87
CA HIS A 165 0.49 -1.08 -21.87
C HIS A 165 1.82 -0.39 -21.56
N GLY A 166 2.62 -0.96 -20.66
CA GLY A 166 3.89 -0.39 -20.19
C GLY A 166 3.76 0.29 -18.82
N PRO A 167 4.84 0.91 -18.33
CA PRO A 167 4.84 1.54 -17.01
C PRO A 167 3.92 2.77 -16.96
N ILE A 168 3.09 2.85 -15.93
CA ILE A 168 2.22 3.98 -15.65
C ILE A 168 2.70 4.71 -14.38
N PRO A 169 2.44 6.03 -14.24
CA PRO A 169 2.86 6.80 -13.06
C PRO A 169 2.30 6.21 -11.77
N ASP A 170 3.14 6.15 -10.74
CA ASP A 170 2.79 5.69 -9.41
C ASP A 170 3.18 6.72 -8.35
N VAL A 171 3.00 6.43 -7.07
CA VAL A 171 3.19 7.33 -5.92
C VAL A 171 4.53 8.04 -5.97
N GLY A 172 5.63 7.35 -6.24
CA GLY A 172 6.95 7.96 -6.35
C GLY A 172 7.09 8.98 -7.49
N GLY A 173 6.33 8.80 -8.59
CA GLY A 173 6.20 9.80 -9.66
C GLY A 173 5.50 11.06 -9.17
N MET A 174 4.40 10.90 -8.42
CA MET A 174 3.64 11.99 -7.82
C MET A 174 4.47 12.73 -6.75
N LEU A 175 5.24 12.00 -5.94
CA LEU A 175 6.15 12.59 -4.96
C LEU A 175 7.22 13.48 -5.61
N LYS A 176 7.77 13.07 -6.76
CA LYS A 176 8.72 13.90 -7.54
C LYS A 176 8.06 15.17 -8.05
N LEU A 177 6.81 15.06 -8.55
CA LEU A 177 6.01 16.23 -8.98
C LEU A 177 5.82 17.21 -7.81
N LEU A 178 5.31 16.73 -6.67
CA LEU A 178 5.03 17.54 -5.49
C LEU A 178 6.32 18.17 -4.91
N LYS A 179 7.43 17.44 -4.91
CA LYS A 179 8.74 17.98 -4.51
C LYS A 179 9.20 19.08 -5.43
N ALA A 180 9.08 18.91 -6.75
CA ALA A 180 9.51 19.90 -7.74
C ALA A 180 8.66 21.17 -7.72
N THR A 181 7.37 21.09 -7.41
CA THR A 181 6.42 22.20 -7.43
C THR A 181 6.32 22.94 -6.10
N ASN A 182 6.32 22.21 -4.98
CA ASN A 182 6.00 22.74 -3.64
C ASN A 182 7.07 22.43 -2.58
N GLY A 183 8.16 21.73 -2.95
CA GLY A 183 9.16 21.28 -1.98
C GLY A 183 8.67 20.15 -1.06
N MET A 184 7.47 19.60 -1.30
CA MET A 184 6.88 18.56 -0.45
C MET A 184 7.72 17.30 -0.44
N THR A 185 8.04 16.84 0.76
CA THR A 185 8.76 15.56 0.98
C THR A 185 8.04 14.80 2.08
N PRO A 186 7.68 13.52 1.88
CA PRO A 186 7.01 12.76 2.93
C PRO A 186 7.96 12.51 4.10
N ARG A 187 7.41 12.60 5.32
CA ARG A 187 8.12 12.25 6.56
C ARG A 187 8.35 10.75 6.67
N HIS A 188 7.37 9.96 6.21
CA HIS A 188 7.45 8.51 6.16
C HIS A 188 6.94 7.98 4.83
N ILE A 189 7.60 6.93 4.34
CA ILE A 189 7.16 6.12 3.22
C ILE A 189 7.10 4.68 3.73
N PHE A 190 5.90 4.07 3.71
CA PHE A 190 5.63 2.81 4.40
C PHE A 190 5.95 1.55 3.58
N GLY A 191 5.90 1.65 2.24
CA GLY A 191 6.11 0.53 1.34
C GLY A 191 7.56 0.05 1.26
N LYS A 192 7.78 -1.08 0.59
CA LYS A 192 9.12 -1.58 0.27
C LYS A 192 10.00 -0.44 -0.29
N PRO A 193 11.26 -0.31 0.07
CA PRO A 193 12.06 -1.20 0.92
C PRO A 193 11.98 -0.90 2.43
N SER A 194 11.00 -0.10 2.90
CA SER A 194 10.86 0.21 4.32
C SER A 194 10.54 -1.05 5.12
N PRO A 195 11.21 -1.30 6.26
CA PRO A 195 10.89 -2.42 7.14
C PRO A 195 9.53 -2.28 7.84
N SER A 196 8.92 -1.09 7.84
CA SER A 196 7.65 -0.84 8.52
C SER A 196 6.47 -1.69 8.04
N LEU A 197 6.58 -2.31 6.84
CA LEU A 197 5.60 -3.29 6.37
C LEU A 197 5.65 -4.63 7.13
N MET A 198 6.74 -4.90 7.85
CA MET A 198 6.94 -6.16 8.57
C MET A 198 6.63 -6.01 10.08
N ASP A 199 6.37 -4.80 10.54
CA ASP A 199 5.95 -4.48 11.91
C ASP A 199 4.48 -4.03 11.86
N PRO A 200 3.52 -4.97 11.98
CA PRO A 200 2.09 -4.70 11.88
C PRO A 200 1.52 -3.94 13.09
#